data_d7746440c919e8d93edbec56dcd279fd
#
_entry.id   d7746440c919e8d93edbec56dcd279fd
#
_cell.length_a   1.000
_cell.length_b   1.000
_cell.length_c   1.000
_cell.angle_alpha   90.00
_cell.angle_beta   90.00
_cell.angle_gamma   90.00
#
_symmetry.space_group_name_H-M   'P 1'
#
loop_
_entity.id
_entity.type
_entity.pdbx_description
1 polymer ?
#
loop_
_entity_poly.entity_id
_entity_poly.type
_entity_poly.pdbx_seq_one_letter_code
_entity_poly.pdbx_strand_id
1 'polypeptide(L)'
;MFAKQFSLPIIVFTIVLSAVSLSAQQLTPQLIRLANGKSLDLNIPPNFTINVAAQGMKRVRFMAISPDNRVFVTDMHDLGDNSLGKVYILEGWNEKTGTFTKIATYLDRLRNPNNLAFYTEPGQGGKHGQSWLYLPLTDRLLRYEYNPGDNAPSSPPEVLAHYPDYGLNYKYGGWHLTRTVVLATLHGKTRLYVTVGSSCNACKEKEEIRATLTAMDPDGKNPKILARGLRNAVGMEFVPAIDNGALFATNMGADHLGAHAPEDTFLELDSNAHPVSPGSNYGWPTCYFENGKPAADRAISDPKPTDHIFPAPPAGPPPVQFDCARIPAVYTTFAAHSSPLGTHYFDSLNPALSGSFLVALHGASRPAIGTGYRVVRFDAANRRPRDFVTGFLVNGSVKGRPCGILQIAPDAFLLTDDLDGAIYYIHPK
;
A
#
# COMPACT_ATOMS: atom_id res chain seq x y z
N MET A 1 -58.78 -62.54 -3.26
CA MET A 1 -57.85 -61.56 -2.54
C MET A 1 -56.91 -61.00 -3.55
N PHE A 2 -57.19 -59.77 -4.07
CA PHE A 2 -56.37 -59.16 -5.10
C PHE A 2 -55.40 -58.14 -4.45
N ALA A 3 -54.10 -58.37 -4.57
CA ALA A 3 -53.09 -57.41 -4.11
C ALA A 3 -52.88 -56.35 -5.19
N LYS A 4 -53.13 -55.08 -4.87
CA LYS A 4 -52.82 -53.94 -5.72
C LYS A 4 -51.34 -53.55 -5.51
N GLN A 5 -50.52 -53.67 -6.58
CA GLN A 5 -49.20 -53.08 -6.62
C GLN A 5 -49.34 -51.57 -6.87
N PHE A 6 -48.78 -50.76 -5.96
CA PHE A 6 -48.59 -49.33 -6.16
C PHE A 6 -47.18 -49.09 -6.74
N SER A 7 -47.13 -48.62 -7.97
CA SER A 7 -45.87 -48.14 -8.58
C SER A 7 -45.69 -46.66 -8.22
N LEU A 8 -44.62 -46.34 -7.50
CA LEU A 8 -44.17 -44.92 -7.28
C LEU A 8 -43.36 -44.46 -8.48
N PRO A 9 -43.63 -43.28 -9.06
CA PRO A 9 -42.78 -42.75 -10.10
C PRO A 9 -41.47 -42.14 -9.48
N ILE A 10 -40.32 -42.59 -9.97
CA ILE A 10 -39.03 -42.02 -9.65
C ILE A 10 -38.89 -40.71 -10.47
N ILE A 11 -39.00 -39.56 -9.78
CA ILE A 11 -38.69 -38.28 -10.39
C ILE A 11 -37.16 -38.09 -10.32
N VAL A 12 -36.50 -38.21 -11.46
CA VAL A 12 -35.08 -37.87 -11.60
C VAL A 12 -34.94 -36.38 -11.73
N PHE A 13 -34.48 -35.72 -10.69
CA PHE A 13 -34.07 -34.30 -10.74
C PHE A 13 -32.71 -34.21 -11.39
N THR A 14 -32.66 -33.77 -12.64
CA THR A 14 -31.42 -33.43 -13.34
C THR A 14 -30.95 -32.07 -12.85
N ILE A 15 -29.96 -32.03 -11.94
CA ILE A 15 -29.29 -30.80 -11.52
C ILE A 15 -28.37 -30.39 -12.68
N VAL A 16 -28.79 -29.40 -13.45
CA VAL A 16 -27.91 -28.71 -14.42
C VAL A 16 -26.94 -27.85 -13.62
N LEU A 17 -25.75 -28.34 -13.36
CA LEU A 17 -24.64 -27.49 -12.91
C LEU A 17 -24.23 -26.61 -14.09
N SER A 18 -24.73 -25.36 -14.10
CA SER A 18 -24.15 -24.32 -14.94
C SER A 18 -22.76 -24.00 -14.42
N ALA A 19 -21.73 -24.53 -15.08
CA ALA A 19 -20.36 -24.08 -14.89
C ALA A 19 -20.27 -22.61 -15.30
N VAL A 20 -20.30 -21.70 -14.34
CA VAL A 20 -19.95 -20.29 -14.57
C VAL A 20 -18.47 -20.29 -14.90
N SER A 21 -18.15 -20.27 -16.20
CA SER A 21 -16.79 -20.02 -16.67
C SER A 21 -16.38 -18.63 -16.17
N LEU A 22 -15.54 -18.58 -15.13
CA LEU A 22 -14.85 -17.36 -14.73
C LEU A 22 -13.88 -16.98 -15.87
N SER A 23 -14.38 -16.32 -16.92
CA SER A 23 -13.50 -15.74 -17.91
C SER A 23 -12.59 -14.71 -17.21
N ALA A 24 -11.27 -14.84 -17.41
CA ALA A 24 -10.34 -13.78 -17.02
C ALA A 24 -10.83 -12.46 -17.65
N GLN A 25 -10.91 -11.39 -16.88
CA GLN A 25 -11.31 -10.08 -17.39
C GLN A 25 -10.35 -9.69 -18.51
N GLN A 26 -10.86 -9.57 -19.75
CA GLN A 26 -10.05 -9.20 -20.89
C GLN A 26 -9.64 -7.73 -20.75
N LEU A 27 -8.33 -7.46 -20.65
CA LEU A 27 -7.79 -6.11 -20.66
C LEU A 27 -7.55 -5.64 -22.11
N THR A 28 -7.72 -4.36 -22.37
CA THR A 28 -7.50 -3.74 -23.67
C THR A 28 -6.39 -2.70 -23.61
N PRO A 29 -5.46 -2.66 -24.60
CA PRO A 29 -4.38 -1.69 -24.62
C PRO A 29 -4.89 -0.27 -24.90
N GLN A 30 -4.31 0.69 -24.18
CA GLN A 30 -4.48 2.12 -24.43
C GLN A 30 -3.11 2.78 -24.45
N LEU A 31 -2.81 3.49 -25.54
CA LEU A 31 -1.53 4.16 -25.74
C LEU A 31 -1.47 5.44 -24.90
N ILE A 32 -0.54 5.49 -23.98
CA ILE A 32 -0.19 6.66 -23.18
C ILE A 32 1.05 7.32 -23.76
N ARG A 33 1.04 8.64 -23.88
CA ARG A 33 2.18 9.45 -24.33
C ARG A 33 2.56 10.44 -23.25
N LEU A 34 3.80 10.37 -22.78
CA LEU A 34 4.37 11.29 -21.81
C LEU A 34 5.05 12.47 -22.53
N ALA A 35 5.14 13.61 -21.85
CA ALA A 35 5.75 14.82 -22.41
C ALA A 35 7.25 14.66 -22.74
N ASN A 36 7.93 13.71 -22.10
CA ASN A 36 9.33 13.37 -22.38
C ASN A 36 9.51 12.53 -23.66
N GLY A 37 8.43 12.28 -24.43
CA GLY A 37 8.43 11.49 -25.67
C GLY A 37 8.29 9.97 -25.45
N LYS A 38 8.28 9.49 -24.22
CA LYS A 38 8.05 8.07 -23.90
C LYS A 38 6.60 7.69 -24.18
N SER A 39 6.38 6.49 -24.66
CA SER A 39 5.05 5.91 -24.85
C SER A 39 4.94 4.57 -24.12
N LEU A 40 3.76 4.31 -23.57
CA LEU A 40 3.41 3.07 -22.88
C LEU A 40 2.06 2.56 -23.41
N ASP A 41 1.97 1.26 -23.67
CA ASP A 41 0.68 0.59 -23.89
C ASP A 41 0.23 -0.01 -22.57
N LEU A 42 -0.67 0.68 -21.87
CA LEU A 42 -1.25 0.19 -20.63
C LEU A 42 -2.56 -0.54 -20.94
N ASN A 43 -2.67 -1.77 -20.45
CA ASN A 43 -3.87 -2.58 -20.64
C ASN A 43 -4.77 -2.42 -19.42
N ILE A 44 -6.03 -2.04 -19.64
CA ILE A 44 -7.04 -1.80 -18.61
C ILE A 44 -8.37 -2.47 -19.00
N PRO A 45 -9.34 -2.61 -18.09
CA PRO A 45 -10.66 -3.12 -18.43
C PRO A 45 -11.31 -2.32 -19.58
N PRO A 46 -12.01 -2.97 -20.52
CA PRO A 46 -12.49 -2.35 -21.75
C PRO A 46 -13.50 -1.21 -21.54
N ASN A 47 -14.15 -1.17 -20.38
CA ASN A 47 -15.09 -0.13 -19.96
C ASN A 47 -14.44 1.07 -19.26
N PHE A 48 -13.09 1.10 -19.15
CA PHE A 48 -12.35 2.21 -18.58
C PHE A 48 -11.51 2.94 -19.61
N THR A 49 -11.17 4.18 -19.28
CA THR A 49 -10.23 5.05 -20.01
C THR A 49 -9.10 5.45 -19.05
N ILE A 50 -7.91 5.66 -19.59
CA ILE A 50 -6.73 6.14 -18.84
C ILE A 50 -6.13 7.36 -19.56
N ASN A 51 -5.88 8.43 -18.80
CA ASN A 51 -5.26 9.67 -19.25
C ASN A 51 -4.08 10.04 -18.36
N VAL A 52 -3.14 10.85 -18.85
CA VAL A 52 -2.08 11.45 -18.03
C VAL A 52 -2.67 12.65 -17.31
N ALA A 53 -2.90 12.53 -15.99
CA ALA A 53 -3.47 13.60 -15.17
C ALA A 53 -2.45 14.68 -14.80
N ALA A 54 -1.20 14.27 -14.50
CA ALA A 54 -0.08 15.16 -14.18
C ALA A 54 1.24 14.45 -14.50
N GLN A 55 2.30 15.20 -14.78
CA GLN A 55 3.63 14.65 -15.04
C GLN A 55 4.73 15.70 -14.83
N GLY A 56 6.00 15.29 -14.88
CA GLY A 56 7.15 16.19 -14.72
C GLY A 56 7.70 16.26 -13.29
N MET A 57 7.16 15.45 -12.40
CA MET A 57 7.71 15.21 -11.07
C MET A 57 8.86 14.20 -11.14
N LYS A 58 9.51 13.91 -10.01
CA LYS A 58 10.67 12.99 -10.00
C LYS A 58 10.26 11.57 -9.65
N ARG A 59 9.77 11.36 -8.41
CA ARG A 59 9.37 10.05 -7.89
C ARG A 59 8.14 10.20 -7.01
N VAL A 60 7.02 10.36 -7.68
CA VAL A 60 5.71 10.52 -7.03
C VAL A 60 5.31 9.25 -6.29
N ARG A 61 4.84 9.42 -5.06
CA ARG A 61 4.49 8.28 -4.22
C ARG A 61 3.00 8.22 -3.94
N PHE A 62 2.57 8.75 -2.82
CA PHE A 62 1.17 8.68 -2.40
C PHE A 62 0.49 10.04 -2.50
N MET A 63 -0.82 9.99 -2.53
CA MET A 63 -1.69 11.15 -2.64
C MET A 63 -2.70 11.16 -1.51
N ALA A 64 -3.18 12.35 -1.15
CA ALA A 64 -4.31 12.53 -0.24
C ALA A 64 -5.15 13.73 -0.67
N ILE A 65 -6.45 13.70 -0.32
CA ILE A 65 -7.36 14.83 -0.49
C ILE A 65 -7.33 15.65 0.79
N SER A 66 -7.11 16.95 0.67
CA SER A 66 -7.16 17.89 1.78
C SER A 66 -8.61 18.20 2.21
N PRO A 67 -8.83 18.79 3.40
CA PRO A 67 -10.17 19.18 3.87
C PRO A 67 -10.91 20.16 2.95
N ASP A 68 -10.19 20.89 2.09
CA ASP A 68 -10.73 21.78 1.07
C ASP A 68 -10.70 21.19 -0.35
N ASN A 69 -10.67 19.84 -0.45
CA ASN A 69 -10.77 19.04 -1.68
C ASN A 69 -9.63 19.25 -2.69
N ARG A 70 -8.44 19.65 -2.26
CA ARG A 70 -7.26 19.67 -3.13
C ARG A 70 -6.50 18.34 -3.06
N VAL A 71 -5.89 17.96 -4.16
CA VAL A 71 -5.05 16.76 -4.21
C VAL A 71 -3.61 17.13 -3.87
N PHE A 72 -3.10 16.52 -2.82
CA PHE A 72 -1.71 16.60 -2.41
C PHE A 72 -0.97 15.34 -2.81
N VAL A 73 0.27 15.46 -3.24
CA VAL A 73 1.11 14.32 -3.64
C VAL A 73 2.52 14.45 -3.07
N THR A 74 3.06 13.35 -2.54
CA THR A 74 4.45 13.26 -2.11
C THR A 74 5.35 12.88 -3.29
N ASP A 75 6.53 13.46 -3.32
CA ASP A 75 7.62 13.13 -4.24
C ASP A 75 8.88 12.88 -3.42
N MET A 76 9.35 11.63 -3.36
CA MET A 76 10.54 11.30 -2.58
C MET A 76 11.85 11.57 -3.33
N HIS A 77 11.79 12.11 -4.53
CA HIS A 77 12.87 12.47 -5.43
C HIS A 77 13.66 11.26 -5.94
N ASP A 78 14.15 10.39 -5.07
CA ASP A 78 14.91 9.18 -5.38
C ASP A 78 14.56 8.07 -4.36
N LEU A 79 14.88 6.83 -4.68
CA LEU A 79 14.79 5.68 -3.76
C LEU A 79 15.94 5.64 -2.74
N GLY A 80 17.07 6.31 -3.04
CA GLY A 80 18.14 6.51 -2.09
C GLY A 80 17.77 7.52 -1.00
N ASP A 81 18.47 7.48 0.13
CA ASP A 81 18.28 8.45 1.20
C ASP A 81 18.73 9.85 0.76
N ASN A 82 17.81 10.79 0.78
CA ASN A 82 18.02 12.15 0.31
C ASN A 82 17.10 13.14 1.05
N SER A 83 17.42 14.43 0.95
CA SER A 83 16.62 15.54 1.47
C SER A 83 16.05 16.43 0.35
N LEU A 84 15.80 15.88 -0.82
CA LEU A 84 15.30 16.58 -2.00
C LEU A 84 13.81 16.37 -2.24
N GLY A 85 13.17 15.58 -1.37
CA GLY A 85 11.74 15.27 -1.47
C GLY A 85 10.86 16.50 -1.32
N LYS A 86 9.64 16.39 -1.83
CA LYS A 86 8.65 17.47 -1.88
C LYS A 86 7.25 16.95 -1.57
N VAL A 87 6.38 17.89 -1.23
CA VAL A 87 4.93 17.74 -1.30
C VAL A 87 4.43 18.77 -2.31
N TYR A 88 3.64 18.32 -3.26
CA TYR A 88 2.99 19.16 -4.25
C TYR A 88 1.48 19.23 -4.01
N ILE A 89 0.86 20.32 -4.48
CA ILE A 89 -0.57 20.45 -4.69
C ILE A 89 -0.83 20.37 -6.20
N LEU A 90 -1.78 19.53 -6.58
CA LEU A 90 -2.29 19.49 -7.95
C LEU A 90 -3.51 20.39 -8.05
N GLU A 91 -3.47 21.37 -8.95
CA GLU A 91 -4.48 22.42 -9.07
C GLU A 91 -5.03 22.51 -10.52
N GLY A 92 -6.19 23.13 -10.64
CA GLY A 92 -6.83 23.37 -11.94
C GLY A 92 -7.28 22.10 -12.62
N TRP A 93 -8.03 21.26 -11.91
CA TRP A 93 -8.61 20.04 -12.49
C TRP A 93 -9.54 20.38 -13.65
N ASN A 94 -9.29 19.75 -14.79
CA ASN A 94 -10.11 19.86 -15.99
C ASN A 94 -10.83 18.52 -16.22
N GLU A 95 -12.12 18.47 -15.92
CA GLU A 95 -12.93 17.24 -16.05
C GLU A 95 -12.99 16.70 -17.49
N LYS A 96 -12.95 17.59 -18.50
CA LYS A 96 -13.05 17.17 -19.92
C LYS A 96 -11.81 16.41 -20.38
N THR A 97 -10.65 16.78 -19.87
CA THR A 97 -9.36 16.18 -20.27
C THR A 97 -8.82 15.21 -19.22
N GLY A 98 -9.35 15.23 -17.99
CA GLY A 98 -8.84 14.45 -16.89
C GLY A 98 -7.42 14.88 -16.48
N THR A 99 -7.13 16.19 -16.50
CA THR A 99 -5.77 16.73 -16.26
C THR A 99 -5.77 17.84 -15.23
N PHE A 100 -4.69 17.93 -14.46
CA PHE A 100 -4.36 19.11 -13.67
C PHE A 100 -3.53 20.08 -14.51
N THR A 101 -3.84 21.37 -14.43
CA THR A 101 -3.15 22.40 -15.22
C THR A 101 -1.95 23.00 -14.51
N LYS A 102 -1.82 22.77 -13.20
CA LYS A 102 -0.72 23.31 -12.39
C LYS A 102 -0.28 22.32 -11.30
N ILE A 103 1.03 22.25 -11.10
CA ILE A 103 1.68 21.54 -9.99
C ILE A 103 2.39 22.60 -9.15
N ALA A 104 1.91 22.86 -7.92
CA ALA A 104 2.48 23.84 -7.01
C ALA A 104 3.26 23.11 -5.89
N THR A 105 4.45 23.61 -5.56
CA THR A 105 5.21 23.07 -4.42
C THR A 105 4.62 23.61 -3.12
N TYR A 106 4.19 22.72 -2.22
CA TYR A 106 3.70 23.04 -0.88
C TYR A 106 4.81 22.97 0.17
N LEU A 107 5.65 21.91 0.09
CA LEU A 107 6.83 21.68 0.93
C LEU A 107 8.00 21.20 0.08
N ASP A 108 9.22 21.58 0.43
CA ASP A 108 10.44 21.10 -0.21
C ASP A 108 11.50 20.69 0.83
N ARG A 109 12.63 20.17 0.36
CA ARG A 109 13.77 19.72 1.19
C ARG A 109 13.38 18.71 2.26
N LEU A 110 12.49 17.77 1.91
CA LEU A 110 11.99 16.73 2.78
C LEU A 110 12.82 15.45 2.64
N ARG A 111 13.03 14.74 3.74
CA ARG A 111 13.77 13.48 3.73
C ARG A 111 12.84 12.31 3.38
N ASN A 112 12.87 11.88 2.10
CA ASN A 112 12.11 10.74 1.55
C ASN A 112 10.64 10.69 2.00
N PRO A 113 9.79 11.70 1.74
CA PRO A 113 8.39 11.67 2.09
C PRO A 113 7.69 10.54 1.30
N ASN A 114 7.04 9.60 2.00
CA ASN A 114 6.37 8.48 1.35
C ASN A 114 4.89 8.75 1.14
N ASN A 115 4.15 8.94 2.23
CA ASN A 115 2.74 9.30 2.17
C ASN A 115 2.44 10.54 3.02
N LEU A 116 1.19 10.96 3.02
CA LEU A 116 0.68 12.04 3.86
C LEU A 116 -0.77 11.74 4.22
N ALA A 117 -1.25 12.32 5.31
CA ALA A 117 -2.64 12.20 5.74
C ALA A 117 -3.17 13.52 6.29
N PHE A 118 -4.45 13.80 6.05
CA PHE A 118 -5.15 14.92 6.68
C PHE A 118 -6.10 14.43 7.76
N TYR A 119 -6.25 15.23 8.77
CA TYR A 119 -7.23 15.01 9.84
C TYR A 119 -7.78 16.35 10.31
N THR A 120 -9.09 16.40 10.45
CA THR A 120 -9.78 17.54 11.08
C THR A 120 -10.33 17.08 12.42
N GLU A 121 -9.90 17.73 13.48
CA GLU A 121 -10.40 17.47 14.84
C GLU A 121 -11.90 17.70 14.91
N PRO A 122 -12.61 16.98 15.78
CA PRO A 122 -14.01 17.27 16.04
C PRO A 122 -14.20 18.72 16.51
N GLY A 123 -15.12 19.43 15.89
CA GLY A 123 -15.43 20.81 16.28
C GLY A 123 -16.07 20.88 17.67
N GLN A 124 -15.86 21.98 18.37
CA GLN A 124 -16.47 22.27 19.66
C GLN A 124 -17.24 23.59 19.61
N GLY A 125 -18.40 23.64 20.26
CA GLY A 125 -19.19 24.89 20.40
C GLY A 125 -19.62 25.51 19.07
N GLY A 126 -19.89 24.70 18.03
CA GLY A 126 -20.31 25.16 16.70
C GLY A 126 -19.18 25.69 15.81
N LYS A 127 -17.93 25.59 16.26
CA LYS A 127 -16.72 25.90 15.44
C LYS A 127 -16.21 24.64 14.78
N HIS A 128 -15.68 24.78 13.55
CA HIS A 128 -14.93 23.71 12.91
C HIS A 128 -13.67 23.41 13.72
N GLY A 129 -13.32 22.11 13.84
CA GLY A 129 -12.07 21.70 14.48
C GLY A 129 -10.85 22.09 13.64
N GLN A 130 -9.68 22.11 14.28
CA GLN A 130 -8.41 22.37 13.61
C GLN A 130 -8.10 21.23 12.64
N SER A 131 -7.66 21.57 11.44
CA SER A 131 -7.16 20.60 10.45
C SER A 131 -5.64 20.50 10.51
N TRP A 132 -5.15 19.28 10.33
CA TRP A 132 -3.75 18.91 10.40
C TRP A 132 -3.31 18.13 9.19
N LEU A 133 -2.11 18.41 8.70
CA LEU A 133 -1.37 17.57 7.75
C LEU A 133 -0.31 16.77 8.50
N TYR A 134 -0.36 15.44 8.42
CA TYR A 134 0.64 14.53 8.94
C TYR A 134 1.56 14.07 7.82
N LEU A 135 2.86 14.17 8.05
CA LEU A 135 3.88 13.85 7.05
C LEU A 135 4.99 13.00 7.68
N PRO A 136 4.98 11.68 7.45
CA PRO A 136 6.06 10.81 7.89
C PRO A 136 7.26 10.94 6.94
N LEU A 137 8.42 11.17 7.51
CA LEU A 137 9.73 11.16 6.87
C LEU A 137 10.54 9.96 7.36
N THR A 138 11.68 9.69 6.76
CA THR A 138 12.55 8.59 7.18
C THR A 138 12.88 8.61 8.67
N ASP A 139 13.17 9.79 9.22
CA ASP A 139 13.69 9.98 10.57
C ASP A 139 12.68 10.52 11.59
N ARG A 140 11.50 10.97 11.13
CA ARG A 140 10.51 11.60 12.01
C ARG A 140 9.09 11.60 11.44
N LEU A 141 8.10 11.79 12.31
CA LEU A 141 6.73 12.14 11.94
C LEU A 141 6.49 13.61 12.25
N LEU A 142 6.10 14.37 11.24
CA LEU A 142 5.75 15.78 11.34
C LEU A 142 4.25 15.97 11.31
N ARG A 143 3.76 17.00 12.02
CA ARG A 143 2.41 17.50 11.92
C ARG A 143 2.45 19.01 11.65
N TYR A 144 1.72 19.43 10.63
CA TYR A 144 1.54 20.85 10.28
C TYR A 144 0.09 21.26 10.51
N GLU A 145 -0.11 22.44 11.07
CA GLU A 145 -1.41 23.09 11.02
C GLU A 145 -1.80 23.35 9.56
N TYR A 146 -3.04 23.04 9.21
CA TYR A 146 -3.53 23.19 7.84
C TYR A 146 -4.79 24.06 7.83
N ASN A 147 -4.77 25.12 7.03
CA ASN A 147 -5.93 25.95 6.78
C ASN A 147 -6.38 25.80 5.32
N PRO A 148 -7.69 25.74 5.04
CA PRO A 148 -8.21 25.73 3.68
C PRO A 148 -7.62 26.87 2.84
N GLY A 149 -7.10 26.54 1.65
CA GLY A 149 -6.48 27.50 0.76
C GLY A 149 -4.98 27.74 0.96
N ASP A 150 -4.37 27.21 2.01
CA ASP A 150 -2.91 27.37 2.26
C ASP A 150 -2.09 26.83 1.07
N ASN A 151 -1.18 27.65 0.54
CA ASN A 151 -0.22 27.25 -0.51
C ASN A 151 1.17 26.91 0.05
N ALA A 152 1.36 27.11 1.35
CA ALA A 152 2.51 26.69 2.16
C ALA A 152 2.03 26.62 3.61
N PRO A 153 2.70 25.85 4.50
CA PRO A 153 2.34 25.86 5.93
C PRO A 153 2.45 27.25 6.53
N SER A 154 1.48 27.65 7.33
CA SER A 154 1.42 28.93 8.04
C SER A 154 2.30 28.96 9.30
N SER A 155 2.68 27.79 9.82
CA SER A 155 3.48 27.63 11.04
C SER A 155 4.54 26.51 10.86
N PRO A 156 5.63 26.53 11.66
CA PRO A 156 6.57 25.43 11.73
C PRO A 156 5.88 24.12 12.13
N PRO A 157 6.39 22.94 11.69
CA PRO A 157 5.82 21.67 12.07
C PRO A 157 6.09 21.33 13.53
N GLU A 158 5.17 20.58 14.11
CA GLU A 158 5.41 19.82 15.33
C GLU A 158 6.06 18.47 14.99
N VAL A 159 7.07 18.05 15.75
CA VAL A 159 7.65 16.70 15.66
C VAL A 159 6.94 15.80 16.65
N LEU A 160 6.15 14.85 16.12
CA LEU A 160 5.36 13.93 16.95
C LEU A 160 6.15 12.69 17.37
N ALA A 161 7.07 12.23 16.52
CA ALA A 161 7.91 11.06 16.80
C ALA A 161 9.23 11.15 16.04
N HIS A 162 10.28 10.53 16.60
CA HIS A 162 11.54 10.27 15.92
C HIS A 162 11.65 8.78 15.60
N TYR A 163 12.21 8.47 14.43
CA TYR A 163 12.44 7.11 13.97
C TYR A 163 13.93 6.84 13.78
N PRO A 164 14.39 5.61 14.06
CA PRO A 164 15.80 5.27 13.84
C PRO A 164 16.14 5.35 12.36
N ASP A 165 17.28 5.96 12.09
CA ASP A 165 17.92 6.01 10.79
C ASP A 165 19.43 5.89 10.94
N TYR A 166 20.17 5.79 9.83
CA TYR A 166 21.64 5.71 9.84
C TYR A 166 22.30 6.99 9.32
N GLY A 167 21.51 8.07 9.15
CA GLY A 167 21.97 9.35 8.64
C GLY A 167 22.10 9.41 7.11
N LEU A 168 22.05 10.61 6.56
CA LEU A 168 22.12 10.86 5.12
C LEU A 168 23.44 10.39 4.47
N ASN A 169 24.51 10.30 5.23
CA ASN A 169 25.82 9.85 4.75
C ASN A 169 25.97 8.33 4.71
N TYR A 170 25.05 7.59 5.29
CA TYR A 170 25.02 6.16 5.16
C TYR A 170 24.49 5.79 3.78
N LYS A 171 25.29 5.06 2.97
CA LYS A 171 25.06 4.80 1.54
C LYS A 171 23.62 4.40 1.18
N TYR A 172 22.84 3.88 2.13
CA TYR A 172 21.48 3.41 1.94
C TYR A 172 20.49 3.90 3.01
N GLY A 173 20.87 4.83 3.87
CA GLY A 173 20.00 5.46 4.88
C GLY A 173 19.27 4.52 5.85
N GLY A 174 19.73 3.28 5.93
CA GLY A 174 18.93 2.17 6.42
C GLY A 174 18.13 1.53 5.29
N TRP A 175 17.79 0.25 5.40
CA TRP A 175 17.24 -0.56 4.31
C TRP A 175 15.87 -0.06 3.80
N HIS A 176 14.89 0.14 4.70
CA HIS A 176 13.57 0.62 4.35
C HIS A 176 13.36 2.04 4.88
N LEU A 177 13.44 3.00 3.97
CA LEU A 177 13.37 4.43 4.30
C LEU A 177 11.95 4.93 4.56
N THR A 178 10.94 4.23 4.05
CA THR A 178 9.55 4.69 4.08
C THR A 178 8.91 4.50 5.46
N ARG A 179 8.11 5.48 5.85
CA ARG A 179 7.15 5.44 6.96
C ARG A 179 5.80 5.77 6.36
N THR A 180 4.75 5.11 6.82
CA THR A 180 3.39 5.35 6.33
C THR A 180 2.49 5.64 7.50
N VAL A 181 1.68 6.68 7.41
CA VAL A 181 0.72 7.12 8.42
C VAL A 181 -0.71 7.01 7.89
N VAL A 182 -1.62 6.52 8.72
CA VAL A 182 -3.07 6.55 8.50
C VAL A 182 -3.74 6.96 9.80
N LEU A 183 -4.79 7.79 9.71
CA LEU A 183 -5.69 8.03 10.81
C LEU A 183 -6.89 7.11 10.68
N ALA A 184 -7.22 6.43 11.75
CA ALA A 184 -8.37 5.54 11.84
C ALA A 184 -9.07 5.67 13.19
N THR A 185 -10.40 5.56 13.16
CA THR A 185 -11.19 5.44 14.38
C THR A 185 -11.54 3.97 14.57
N LEU A 186 -10.78 3.32 15.45
CA LEU A 186 -10.96 1.93 15.84
C LEU A 186 -11.16 1.85 17.36
N HIS A 187 -11.98 0.90 17.79
CA HIS A 187 -12.29 0.67 19.20
C HIS A 187 -12.75 1.95 19.94
N GLY A 188 -13.55 2.79 19.22
CA GLY A 188 -14.09 4.04 19.75
C GLY A 188 -13.06 5.18 19.91
N LYS A 189 -11.84 5.03 19.38
CA LYS A 189 -10.79 6.04 19.50
C LYS A 189 -10.10 6.31 18.17
N THR A 190 -9.97 7.60 17.80
CA THR A 190 -9.16 8.03 16.67
C THR A 190 -7.69 8.01 17.04
N ARG A 191 -6.86 7.37 16.21
CA ARG A 191 -5.41 7.26 16.39
C ARG A 191 -4.65 7.44 15.09
N LEU A 192 -3.40 7.84 15.21
CA LEU A 192 -2.38 7.71 14.18
C LEU A 192 -1.85 6.27 14.22
N TYR A 193 -1.92 5.58 13.11
CA TYR A 193 -1.27 4.28 12.88
C TYR A 193 -0.07 4.52 11.97
N VAL A 194 1.10 4.04 12.38
CA VAL A 194 2.34 4.28 11.64
C VAL A 194 3.10 2.96 11.47
N THR A 195 3.49 2.66 10.24
CA THR A 195 4.39 1.53 9.94
C THR A 195 5.82 2.00 9.82
N VAL A 196 6.74 1.22 10.37
CA VAL A 196 8.18 1.45 10.31
C VAL A 196 8.85 0.21 9.74
N GLY A 197 9.46 0.33 8.57
CA GLY A 197 10.12 -0.79 7.91
C GLY A 197 11.38 -1.26 8.61
N SER A 198 11.81 -2.48 8.29
CA SER A 198 13.01 -3.10 8.85
C SER A 198 14.30 -2.39 8.42
N SER A 199 15.38 -2.61 9.17
CA SER A 199 16.72 -2.09 8.86
C SER A 199 17.51 -2.99 7.92
N CYS A 200 17.01 -4.18 7.61
CA CYS A 200 17.71 -5.19 6.84
C CYS A 200 16.75 -6.06 6.04
N ASN A 201 17.29 -6.93 5.21
CA ASN A 201 16.51 -7.92 4.47
C ASN A 201 15.84 -8.94 5.39
N ALA A 202 16.64 -9.56 6.26
CA ALA A 202 16.16 -10.49 7.27
C ALA A 202 17.18 -10.54 8.42
N CYS A 203 16.85 -9.95 9.56
CA CYS A 203 17.70 -9.94 10.76
C CYS A 203 16.87 -9.68 12.01
N LYS A 204 17.47 -9.89 13.18
CA LYS A 204 16.91 -9.37 14.41
C LYS A 204 17.16 -7.86 14.47
N GLU A 205 16.10 -7.08 14.56
CA GLU A 205 16.21 -5.63 14.71
C GLU A 205 16.89 -5.25 16.02
N LYS A 206 17.71 -4.19 15.94
CA LYS A 206 18.32 -3.57 17.11
C LYS A 206 17.34 -2.62 17.81
N GLU A 207 16.59 -1.87 17.01
CA GLU A 207 15.57 -0.94 17.48
C GLU A 207 14.18 -1.60 17.44
N GLU A 208 13.52 -1.67 18.59
CA GLU A 208 12.23 -2.35 18.74
C GLU A 208 11.10 -1.79 17.85
N ILE A 209 11.20 -0.54 17.43
CA ILE A 209 10.19 0.13 16.61
C ILE A 209 10.26 -0.29 15.13
N ARG A 210 11.37 -0.91 14.69
CA ARG A 210 11.49 -1.39 13.31
C ARG A 210 10.66 -2.64 13.06
N ALA A 211 10.22 -2.81 11.82
CA ALA A 211 9.35 -3.90 11.37
C ALA A 211 8.05 -3.99 12.21
N THR A 212 7.44 -2.83 12.50
CA THR A 212 6.28 -2.74 13.38
C THR A 212 5.14 -1.90 12.81
N LEU A 213 3.94 -2.12 13.38
CA LEU A 213 2.84 -1.17 13.41
C LEU A 213 2.82 -0.51 14.79
N THR A 214 2.84 0.81 14.81
CA THR A 214 2.65 1.62 16.01
C THR A 214 1.35 2.40 15.95
N ALA A 215 0.78 2.73 17.10
CA ALA A 215 -0.34 3.67 17.21
C ALA A 215 -0.06 4.70 18.29
N MET A 216 -0.55 5.93 18.08
CA MET A 216 -0.49 7.03 19.03
C MET A 216 -1.72 7.92 18.91
N ASP A 217 -1.94 8.79 19.86
CA ASP A 217 -3.00 9.79 19.75
C ASP A 217 -2.67 10.81 18.64
N PRO A 218 -3.65 11.54 18.09
CA PRO A 218 -3.40 12.49 16.99
C PRO A 218 -2.37 13.59 17.33
N ASP A 219 -2.11 13.87 18.60
CA ASP A 219 -1.09 14.79 19.07
C ASP A 219 0.28 14.12 19.36
N GLY A 220 0.46 12.86 18.96
CA GLY A 220 1.68 12.10 19.16
C GLY A 220 1.85 11.46 20.54
N LYS A 221 0.92 11.72 21.48
CA LYS A 221 0.98 11.12 22.81
C LYS A 221 0.60 9.64 22.84
N ASN A 222 0.95 8.97 23.92
CA ASN A 222 0.62 7.58 24.20
C ASN A 222 1.04 6.58 23.10
N PRO A 223 2.28 6.65 22.56
CA PRO A 223 2.73 5.74 21.52
C PRO A 223 2.79 4.30 22.04
N LYS A 224 2.34 3.35 21.21
CA LYS A 224 2.36 1.91 21.49
C LYS A 224 2.71 1.13 20.24
N ILE A 225 3.54 0.09 20.38
CA ILE A 225 3.72 -0.91 19.32
C ILE A 225 2.56 -1.88 19.43
N LEU A 226 1.76 -1.98 18.36
CA LEU A 226 0.61 -2.88 18.28
C LEU A 226 0.97 -4.23 17.70
N ALA A 227 1.81 -4.26 16.68
CA ALA A 227 2.23 -5.47 15.99
C ALA A 227 3.71 -5.40 15.58
N ARG A 228 4.33 -6.59 15.46
CA ARG A 228 5.72 -6.77 15.05
C ARG A 228 5.80 -7.73 13.86
N GLY A 229 6.99 -7.90 13.31
CA GLY A 229 7.21 -8.86 12.22
C GLY A 229 6.64 -8.43 10.87
N LEU A 230 6.47 -7.12 10.67
CA LEU A 230 6.08 -6.47 9.42
C LEU A 230 7.33 -5.95 8.73
N ARG A 231 7.94 -6.77 7.84
CA ARG A 231 9.24 -6.40 7.24
C ARG A 231 9.24 -5.01 6.60
N ASN A 232 8.30 -4.75 5.71
CA ASN A 232 8.14 -3.45 5.07
C ASN A 232 6.68 -3.24 4.61
N ALA A 233 5.85 -2.84 5.55
CA ALA A 233 4.46 -2.50 5.27
C ALA A 233 4.40 -1.04 4.77
N VAL A 234 4.16 -0.84 3.47
CA VAL A 234 4.26 0.47 2.82
C VAL A 234 2.90 1.06 2.47
N GLY A 235 1.99 0.30 1.87
CA GLY A 235 0.61 0.73 1.68
C GLY A 235 -0.20 0.45 2.94
N MET A 236 -1.00 1.41 3.37
CA MET A 236 -1.89 1.25 4.51
C MET A 236 -3.17 2.04 4.27
N GLU A 237 -4.32 1.45 4.60
CA GLU A 237 -5.64 2.05 4.39
C GLU A 237 -6.59 1.66 5.51
N PHE A 238 -7.38 2.63 5.97
CA PHE A 238 -8.53 2.39 6.82
C PHE A 238 -9.80 2.29 5.98
N VAL A 239 -10.51 1.17 6.08
CA VAL A 239 -11.73 0.87 5.32
C VAL A 239 -12.93 0.79 6.27
N PRO A 240 -13.78 1.84 6.32
CA PRO A 240 -14.96 1.84 7.18
C PRO A 240 -15.99 0.77 6.85
N ALA A 241 -16.07 0.36 5.58
CA ALA A 241 -17.10 -0.57 5.07
C ALA A 241 -16.84 -2.04 5.44
N ILE A 242 -15.63 -2.39 5.88
CA ILE A 242 -15.28 -3.76 6.27
C ILE A 242 -15.20 -3.83 7.80
N ASP A 243 -15.84 -4.84 8.41
CA ASP A 243 -15.79 -5.17 9.83
C ASP A 243 -16.10 -3.98 10.77
N ASN A 244 -17.01 -3.09 10.35
CA ASN A 244 -17.33 -1.81 11.02
C ASN A 244 -16.11 -0.89 11.19
N GLY A 245 -15.16 -0.98 10.30
CA GLY A 245 -13.88 -0.31 10.27
C GLY A 245 -12.72 -1.28 10.45
N ALA A 246 -11.87 -1.39 9.42
CA ALA A 246 -10.68 -2.23 9.40
C ALA A 246 -9.48 -1.50 8.81
N LEU A 247 -8.30 -1.78 9.35
CA LEU A 247 -7.03 -1.26 8.90
C LEU A 247 -6.28 -2.34 8.12
N PHE A 248 -6.01 -2.07 6.86
CA PHE A 248 -5.30 -2.96 5.97
C PHE A 248 -3.89 -2.44 5.66
N ALA A 249 -2.97 -3.37 5.35
CA ALA A 249 -1.66 -3.01 4.85
C ALA A 249 -1.12 -4.02 3.82
N THR A 250 -0.35 -3.49 2.87
CA THR A 250 0.56 -4.28 2.03
C THR A 250 1.87 -4.50 2.77
N ASN A 251 2.50 -5.68 2.65
CA ASN A 251 3.78 -5.95 3.29
C ASN A 251 4.67 -6.79 2.38
N MET A 252 5.92 -6.36 2.23
CA MET A 252 6.91 -7.00 1.35
C MET A 252 7.66 -8.10 2.09
N GLY A 253 7.78 -9.26 1.46
CA GLY A 253 8.60 -10.37 1.91
C GLY A 253 10.11 -10.12 1.75
N ALA A 254 10.94 -11.01 2.29
CA ALA A 254 12.40 -10.94 2.19
C ALA A 254 12.90 -11.37 0.80
N ASP A 255 14.13 -10.97 0.41
CA ASP A 255 14.63 -11.15 -0.97
C ASP A 255 15.58 -12.34 -1.14
N HIS A 256 15.85 -13.16 -0.10
CA HIS A 256 16.92 -14.15 -0.10
C HIS A 256 16.46 -15.60 -0.37
N LEU A 257 15.13 -15.84 -0.48
CA LEU A 257 14.59 -17.20 -0.63
C LEU A 257 14.36 -17.61 -2.10
N GLY A 258 14.97 -16.91 -3.05
CA GLY A 258 14.86 -17.21 -4.48
C GLY A 258 13.78 -16.41 -5.21
N ALA A 259 13.49 -16.78 -6.46
CA ALA A 259 12.59 -16.01 -7.33
C ALA A 259 11.11 -16.20 -7.00
N HIS A 260 10.73 -17.27 -6.29
CA HIS A 260 9.34 -17.66 -6.07
C HIS A 260 8.91 -17.60 -4.61
N ALA A 261 9.82 -17.26 -3.70
CA ALA A 261 9.56 -17.12 -2.27
C ALA A 261 10.39 -15.97 -1.68
N PRO A 262 9.92 -15.35 -0.59
CA PRO A 262 8.60 -15.47 0.02
C PRO A 262 7.53 -14.72 -0.77
N GLU A 263 6.27 -15.10 -0.63
CA GLU A 263 5.15 -14.29 -1.10
C GLU A 263 5.11 -12.95 -0.36
N ASP A 264 4.75 -11.89 -1.08
CA ASP A 264 4.33 -10.64 -0.47
C ASP A 264 2.89 -10.78 0.06
N THR A 265 2.52 -10.01 1.07
CA THR A 265 1.25 -10.20 1.77
C THR A 265 0.38 -8.94 1.80
N PHE A 266 -0.94 -9.16 1.82
CA PHE A 266 -1.95 -8.18 2.18
C PHE A 266 -2.59 -8.60 3.49
N LEU A 267 -2.61 -7.71 4.46
CA LEU A 267 -2.92 -8.00 5.85
C LEU A 267 -4.08 -7.13 6.33
N GLU A 268 -5.03 -7.70 7.05
CA GLU A 268 -5.86 -6.98 7.98
C GLU A 268 -5.08 -6.86 9.30
N LEU A 269 -4.70 -5.64 9.67
CA LEU A 269 -3.85 -5.40 10.82
C LEU A 269 -4.64 -5.20 12.12
N ASP A 270 -5.78 -4.53 12.01
CA ASP A 270 -6.67 -4.21 13.14
C ASP A 270 -8.08 -3.95 12.62
N SER A 271 -9.12 -4.36 13.34
CA SER A 271 -10.50 -3.99 13.00
C SER A 271 -11.39 -3.97 14.23
N ASN A 272 -12.55 -3.33 14.11
CA ASN A 272 -13.54 -3.32 15.20
C ASN A 272 -14.09 -4.72 15.48
N ALA A 273 -14.14 -5.61 14.48
CA ALA A 273 -14.56 -7.00 14.64
C ALA A 273 -13.42 -7.91 15.16
N HIS A 274 -12.19 -7.66 14.72
CA HIS A 274 -11.02 -8.47 15.04
C HIS A 274 -9.88 -7.58 15.55
N PRO A 275 -9.92 -7.14 16.83
CA PRO A 275 -8.89 -6.29 17.40
C PRO A 275 -7.51 -6.94 17.36
N VAL A 276 -6.49 -6.16 17.01
CA VAL A 276 -5.11 -6.63 17.08
C VAL A 276 -4.78 -7.00 18.54
N SER A 277 -4.34 -8.23 18.74
CA SER A 277 -3.92 -8.68 20.07
C SER A 277 -2.57 -8.04 20.44
N PRO A 278 -2.40 -7.55 21.67
CA PRO A 278 -1.12 -7.05 22.14
C PRO A 278 0.00 -8.08 21.92
N GLY A 279 1.09 -7.68 21.25
CA GLY A 279 2.20 -8.56 20.92
C GLY A 279 2.00 -9.43 19.69
N SER A 280 0.98 -9.19 18.85
CA SER A 280 0.83 -9.83 17.54
C SER A 280 2.13 -9.75 16.75
N ASN A 281 2.52 -10.89 16.15
CA ASN A 281 3.74 -10.99 15.36
C ASN A 281 3.41 -11.64 14.01
N TYR A 282 3.71 -10.93 12.93
CA TYR A 282 3.45 -11.35 11.53
C TYR A 282 4.61 -12.16 10.93
N GLY A 283 5.58 -12.56 11.75
CA GLY A 283 6.54 -13.63 11.48
C GLY A 283 7.93 -13.20 11.03
N TRP A 284 8.09 -12.09 10.31
CA TRP A 284 9.43 -11.65 9.92
C TRP A 284 10.30 -11.38 11.16
N PRO A 285 11.59 -11.77 11.17
CA PRO A 285 12.37 -12.37 10.08
C PRO A 285 12.34 -13.90 10.03
N THR A 286 11.77 -14.59 11.00
CA THR A 286 11.87 -16.03 11.17
C THR A 286 10.87 -16.85 10.37
N CYS A 287 9.80 -16.22 9.92
CA CYS A 287 8.75 -16.86 9.13
C CYS A 287 8.42 -16.05 7.88
N TYR A 288 7.90 -16.74 6.89
CA TYR A 288 7.45 -16.17 5.63
C TYR A 288 6.20 -16.91 5.12
N PHE A 289 5.61 -16.44 4.02
CA PHE A 289 4.48 -17.10 3.37
C PHE A 289 4.89 -17.73 2.05
N GLU A 290 4.42 -18.95 1.84
CA GLU A 290 4.58 -19.73 0.61
C GLU A 290 3.29 -20.51 0.33
N ASN A 291 2.72 -20.33 -0.87
CA ASN A 291 1.41 -20.90 -1.24
C ASN A 291 0.30 -20.53 -0.24
N GLY A 292 0.29 -19.30 0.25
CA GLY A 292 -0.65 -18.77 1.22
C GLY A 292 -0.52 -19.36 2.64
N LYS A 293 0.55 -20.10 2.93
CA LYS A 293 0.78 -20.73 4.24
C LYS A 293 2.06 -20.22 4.90
N PRO A 294 2.07 -20.07 6.22
CA PRO A 294 3.29 -19.70 6.92
C PRO A 294 4.30 -20.85 6.91
N ALA A 295 5.56 -20.50 6.68
CA ALA A 295 6.71 -21.39 6.67
C ALA A 295 7.87 -20.78 7.48
N ALA A 296 8.73 -21.63 8.05
CA ALA A 296 9.90 -21.19 8.79
C ALA A 296 11.06 -20.85 7.85
N ASP A 297 11.66 -19.69 8.04
CA ASP A 297 12.87 -19.29 7.32
C ASP A 297 14.10 -19.98 7.93
N ARG A 298 14.48 -21.11 7.34
CA ARG A 298 15.63 -21.90 7.79
C ARG A 298 16.98 -21.24 7.48
N ALA A 299 17.03 -20.29 6.55
CA ALA A 299 18.26 -19.59 6.18
C ALA A 299 18.72 -18.62 7.27
N ILE A 300 17.79 -18.15 8.14
CA ILE A 300 18.11 -17.24 9.24
C ILE A 300 18.64 -17.98 10.46
N SER A 301 18.27 -19.25 10.68
CA SER A 301 18.80 -20.06 11.77
C SER A 301 20.28 -20.42 11.58
N ASP A 302 20.83 -20.25 10.38
CA ASP A 302 22.24 -20.46 10.03
C ASP A 302 22.73 -19.35 9.07
N PRO A 303 22.94 -18.11 9.58
CA PRO A 303 23.30 -16.99 8.74
C PRO A 303 24.70 -17.16 8.15
N LYS A 304 24.79 -17.60 6.90
CA LYS A 304 26.02 -17.52 6.12
C LYS A 304 26.33 -16.05 5.78
N PRO A 305 27.55 -15.56 6.02
CA PRO A 305 27.87 -14.13 5.87
C PRO A 305 27.84 -13.58 4.43
N THR A 306 27.53 -14.37 3.42
CA THR A 306 27.85 -14.09 2.01
C THR A 306 26.73 -13.46 1.18
N ASP A 307 25.49 -13.38 1.66
CA ASP A 307 24.37 -12.84 0.87
C ASP A 307 24.01 -11.37 1.16
N HIS A 308 24.89 -10.63 1.83
CA HIS A 308 24.70 -9.22 2.10
C HIS A 308 25.03 -8.38 0.88
N ILE A 309 24.05 -8.12 0.04
CA ILE A 309 24.15 -7.07 -1.00
C ILE A 309 24.33 -5.68 -0.35
N PHE A 310 24.01 -5.55 0.92
CA PHE A 310 24.17 -4.34 1.72
C PHE A 310 24.71 -4.69 3.11
N PRO A 311 25.67 -3.92 3.66
CA PRO A 311 26.10 -4.11 5.02
C PRO A 311 24.91 -3.92 5.96
N ALA A 312 24.40 -5.02 6.50
CA ALA A 312 23.44 -4.94 7.57
C ALA A 312 24.12 -4.27 8.79
N PRO A 313 23.39 -3.50 9.62
CA PRO A 313 23.87 -3.15 10.93
C PRO A 313 24.30 -4.43 11.66
N PRO A 314 25.27 -4.38 12.58
CA PRO A 314 25.75 -5.57 13.25
C PRO A 314 24.57 -6.35 13.82
N ALA A 315 24.37 -7.56 13.30
CA ALA A 315 23.26 -8.41 13.67
C ALA A 315 23.28 -8.66 15.19
N GLY A 316 22.14 -8.45 15.81
CA GLY A 316 21.92 -8.95 17.17
C GLY A 316 21.99 -10.48 17.17
N PRO A 317 21.96 -11.13 18.33
CA PRO A 317 21.91 -12.59 18.41
C PRO A 317 20.75 -13.12 17.57
N PRO A 318 20.86 -14.35 17.02
CA PRO A 318 19.81 -14.92 16.16
C PRO A 318 18.45 -14.82 16.86
N PRO A 319 17.38 -14.57 16.07
CA PRO A 319 16.05 -14.46 16.64
C PRO A 319 15.68 -15.75 17.40
N VAL A 320 15.00 -15.59 18.52
CA VAL A 320 14.38 -16.73 19.22
C VAL A 320 13.44 -17.40 18.21
N GLN A 321 13.52 -18.74 18.12
CA GLN A 321 12.70 -19.51 17.21
C GLN A 321 11.21 -19.23 17.48
N PHE A 322 10.54 -18.61 16.52
CA PHE A 322 9.12 -18.30 16.62
C PHE A 322 8.31 -19.41 15.94
N ASP A 323 7.22 -19.82 16.57
CA ASP A 323 6.31 -20.81 15.96
C ASP A 323 5.49 -20.17 14.85
N CYS A 324 5.82 -20.49 13.60
CA CYS A 324 5.18 -19.92 12.44
C CYS A 324 3.68 -20.27 12.31
N ALA A 325 3.21 -21.31 12.98
CA ALA A 325 1.77 -21.63 13.03
C ALA A 325 0.94 -20.59 13.83
N ARG A 326 1.60 -19.73 14.60
CA ARG A 326 0.95 -18.68 15.42
C ARG A 326 0.83 -17.34 14.71
N ILE A 327 1.30 -17.22 13.46
CA ILE A 327 1.20 -15.99 12.69
C ILE A 327 -0.28 -15.74 12.35
N PRO A 328 -0.79 -14.49 12.47
CA PRO A 328 -2.10 -14.14 12.00
C PRO A 328 -2.29 -14.51 10.52
N ALA A 329 -3.49 -14.98 10.17
CA ALA A 329 -3.81 -15.31 8.79
C ALA A 329 -3.67 -14.07 7.89
N VAL A 330 -3.12 -14.25 6.69
CA VAL A 330 -3.08 -13.19 5.69
C VAL A 330 -4.45 -13.02 5.04
N TYR A 331 -4.78 -11.79 4.65
CA TYR A 331 -6.00 -11.51 3.90
C TYR A 331 -5.89 -12.07 2.47
N THR A 332 -4.77 -11.82 1.80
CA THR A 332 -4.35 -12.46 0.54
C THR A 332 -2.84 -12.37 0.37
N THR A 333 -2.29 -13.08 -0.62
CA THR A 333 -0.87 -13.02 -1.00
C THR A 333 -0.69 -12.57 -2.43
N PHE A 334 0.50 -12.08 -2.73
CA PHE A 334 0.97 -11.75 -4.08
C PHE A 334 2.22 -12.57 -4.38
N ALA A 335 2.53 -12.78 -5.65
CA ALA A 335 3.75 -13.45 -6.05
C ALA A 335 4.98 -12.79 -5.39
N ALA A 336 5.99 -13.58 -5.07
CA ALA A 336 7.24 -13.11 -4.49
C ALA A 336 7.81 -11.91 -5.28
N HIS A 337 8.37 -10.95 -4.56
CA HIS A 337 8.99 -9.74 -5.14
C HIS A 337 8.04 -8.82 -5.92
N SER A 338 6.73 -8.95 -5.76
CA SER A 338 5.77 -8.04 -6.39
C SER A 338 5.87 -6.61 -5.84
N SER A 339 6.42 -6.45 -4.64
CA SER A 339 6.57 -5.16 -3.93
C SER A 339 5.24 -4.39 -3.88
N PRO A 340 4.22 -4.90 -3.17
CA PRO A 340 2.94 -4.24 -3.07
C PRO A 340 3.07 -2.92 -2.30
N LEU A 341 2.53 -1.84 -2.87
CA LEU A 341 2.55 -0.49 -2.33
C LEU A 341 1.13 0.01 -2.05
N GLY A 342 0.67 1.01 -2.78
CA GLY A 342 -0.63 1.63 -2.57
C GLY A 342 -1.79 0.64 -2.71
N THR A 343 -2.77 0.81 -1.85
CA THR A 343 -4.04 0.07 -1.87
C THR A 343 -5.19 1.04 -1.77
N HIS A 344 -6.34 0.66 -2.36
CA HIS A 344 -7.59 1.38 -2.16
C HIS A 344 -8.78 0.42 -2.30
N TYR A 345 -9.71 0.52 -1.35
CA TYR A 345 -10.98 -0.22 -1.35
C TYR A 345 -12.07 0.61 -2.02
N PHE A 346 -12.74 0.02 -3.00
CA PHE A 346 -13.84 0.66 -3.71
C PHE A 346 -15.19 0.11 -3.24
N ASP A 347 -15.95 0.94 -2.55
CA ASP A 347 -17.37 0.73 -2.29
C ASP A 347 -18.18 1.40 -3.41
N SER A 348 -18.11 0.81 -4.60
CA SER A 348 -18.62 1.35 -5.84
C SER A 348 -19.78 0.50 -6.36
N LEU A 349 -20.69 1.09 -7.11
CA LEU A 349 -21.75 0.38 -7.85
C LEU A 349 -21.27 -0.22 -9.16
N ASN A 350 -20.09 0.18 -9.64
CA ASN A 350 -19.49 -0.38 -10.84
C ASN A 350 -19.00 -1.82 -10.59
N PRO A 351 -19.53 -2.83 -11.28
CA PRO A 351 -19.16 -4.24 -11.04
C PRO A 351 -17.66 -4.54 -11.19
N ALA A 352 -16.93 -3.70 -11.95
CA ALA A 352 -15.49 -3.84 -12.11
C ALA A 352 -14.69 -3.38 -10.87
N LEU A 353 -15.29 -2.63 -9.95
CA LEU A 353 -14.65 -2.10 -8.73
C LEU A 353 -15.39 -2.50 -7.45
N SER A 354 -16.68 -2.77 -7.53
CA SER A 354 -17.57 -3.01 -6.37
C SER A 354 -17.00 -4.00 -5.38
N GLY A 355 -16.98 -3.61 -4.11
CA GLY A 355 -16.54 -4.44 -2.99
C GLY A 355 -15.10 -4.95 -3.13
N SER A 356 -14.21 -4.19 -3.77
CA SER A 356 -12.89 -4.68 -4.16
C SER A 356 -11.76 -3.76 -3.74
N PHE A 357 -10.63 -4.38 -3.45
CA PHE A 357 -9.35 -3.68 -3.35
C PHE A 357 -8.67 -3.59 -4.72
N LEU A 358 -8.08 -2.44 -5.02
CA LEU A 358 -7.00 -2.31 -5.98
C LEU A 358 -5.68 -2.20 -5.23
N VAL A 359 -4.65 -2.92 -5.68
CA VAL A 359 -3.31 -2.85 -5.10
C VAL A 359 -2.28 -2.63 -6.21
N ALA A 360 -1.45 -1.61 -6.04
CA ALA A 360 -0.33 -1.33 -6.93
C ALA A 360 0.85 -2.22 -6.55
N LEU A 361 1.24 -3.11 -7.46
CA LEU A 361 2.42 -3.96 -7.35
C LEU A 361 3.56 -3.29 -8.11
N HIS A 362 4.47 -2.65 -7.37
CA HIS A 362 5.56 -1.82 -7.90
C HIS A 362 6.54 -2.60 -8.77
N GLY A 363 6.74 -3.87 -8.44
CA GLY A 363 7.56 -4.80 -9.20
C GLY A 363 8.93 -5.06 -8.61
N ALA A 364 9.47 -6.21 -8.96
CA ALA A 364 10.73 -6.71 -8.47
C ALA A 364 11.89 -5.72 -8.69
N SER A 365 12.88 -5.71 -7.79
CA SER A 365 14.13 -4.97 -7.98
C SER A 365 14.95 -5.49 -9.18
N ARG A 366 14.80 -6.79 -9.48
CA ARG A 366 15.38 -7.45 -10.66
C ARG A 366 14.27 -7.71 -11.68
N PRO A 367 14.20 -6.93 -12.79
CA PRO A 367 13.11 -7.06 -13.78
C PRO A 367 13.00 -8.45 -14.41
N ALA A 368 14.10 -9.21 -14.47
CA ALA A 368 14.11 -10.59 -14.98
C ALA A 368 13.21 -11.57 -14.17
N ILE A 369 12.90 -11.26 -12.91
CA ILE A 369 11.95 -12.05 -12.12
C ILE A 369 10.52 -11.91 -12.69
N GLY A 370 10.17 -10.74 -13.22
CA GLY A 370 8.92 -10.52 -13.94
C GLY A 370 7.67 -10.32 -13.08
N THR A 371 7.79 -10.35 -11.75
CA THR A 371 6.65 -10.21 -10.82
C THR A 371 6.35 -8.76 -10.48
N GLY A 372 5.09 -8.44 -10.18
CA GLY A 372 4.62 -7.07 -9.96
C GLY A 372 4.46 -6.29 -11.26
N TYR A 373 4.79 -5.00 -11.27
CA TYR A 373 4.65 -4.07 -12.40
C TYR A 373 3.22 -4.01 -12.94
N ARG A 374 2.24 -3.97 -12.06
CA ARG A 374 0.81 -3.97 -12.39
C ARG A 374 -0.04 -3.46 -11.24
N VAL A 375 -1.28 -3.16 -11.53
CA VAL A 375 -2.32 -3.02 -10.51
C VAL A 375 -3.16 -4.28 -10.55
N VAL A 376 -3.40 -4.88 -9.41
CA VAL A 376 -4.30 -6.02 -9.27
C VAL A 376 -5.57 -5.62 -8.54
N ARG A 377 -6.67 -6.32 -8.85
CA ARG A 377 -7.95 -6.24 -8.17
C ARG A 377 -8.26 -7.57 -7.50
N PHE A 378 -8.85 -7.51 -6.31
CA PHE A 378 -9.50 -8.68 -5.68
C PHE A 378 -10.71 -8.25 -4.86
N ASP A 379 -11.75 -9.08 -4.90
CA ASP A 379 -12.96 -8.86 -4.12
C ASP A 379 -12.69 -9.18 -2.65
N ALA A 380 -13.24 -8.42 -1.74
CA ALA A 380 -13.14 -8.67 -0.29
C ALA A 380 -13.66 -10.08 0.08
N ALA A 381 -14.67 -10.60 -0.65
CA ALA A 381 -15.24 -11.92 -0.40
C ALA A 381 -14.35 -13.07 -0.94
N ASN A 382 -13.73 -12.90 -2.12
CA ASN A 382 -13.02 -14.01 -2.80
C ASN A 382 -11.49 -13.91 -2.64
N ARG A 383 -10.93 -12.73 -2.38
CA ARG A 383 -9.52 -12.48 -2.01
C ARG A 383 -8.49 -13.01 -3.01
N ARG A 384 -8.86 -13.22 -4.29
CA ARG A 384 -7.96 -13.72 -5.33
C ARG A 384 -7.53 -12.58 -6.25
N PRO A 385 -6.25 -12.15 -6.23
CA PRO A 385 -5.77 -11.08 -7.07
C PRO A 385 -5.88 -11.43 -8.56
N ARG A 386 -6.35 -10.46 -9.36
CA ARG A 386 -6.42 -10.51 -10.83
C ARG A 386 -5.90 -9.19 -11.39
N ASP A 387 -5.33 -9.24 -12.59
CA ASP A 387 -4.83 -8.04 -13.27
C ASP A 387 -5.95 -7.03 -13.52
N PHE A 388 -5.68 -5.77 -13.22
CA PHE A 388 -6.55 -4.63 -13.49
C PHE A 388 -5.86 -3.59 -14.40
N VAL A 389 -4.57 -3.25 -14.15
CA VAL A 389 -3.74 -2.47 -15.06
C VAL A 389 -2.44 -3.21 -15.28
N THR A 390 -2.06 -3.44 -16.53
CA THR A 390 -0.77 -4.06 -16.91
C THR A 390 -0.07 -3.24 -17.99
N GLY A 391 1.15 -3.64 -18.39
CA GLY A 391 1.93 -2.94 -19.41
C GLY A 391 3.11 -2.15 -18.85
N PHE A 392 3.29 -2.11 -17.52
CA PHE A 392 4.46 -1.49 -16.89
C PHE A 392 5.75 -2.32 -17.01
N LEU A 393 5.65 -3.58 -17.41
CA LEU A 393 6.78 -4.43 -17.78
C LEU A 393 6.45 -5.10 -19.12
N VAL A 394 7.30 -4.90 -20.13
CA VAL A 394 7.12 -5.47 -21.47
C VAL A 394 8.44 -6.10 -21.90
N ASN A 395 8.44 -7.41 -22.17
CA ASN A 395 9.62 -8.17 -22.61
C ASN A 395 10.85 -7.93 -21.73
N GLY A 396 10.69 -7.93 -20.40
CA GLY A 396 11.75 -7.69 -19.43
C GLY A 396 12.19 -6.22 -19.31
N SER A 397 11.63 -5.31 -20.10
CA SER A 397 11.89 -3.86 -20.02
C SER A 397 10.87 -3.17 -19.15
N VAL A 398 11.32 -2.49 -18.10
CA VAL A 398 10.46 -1.70 -17.21
C VAL A 398 9.99 -0.44 -17.94
N LYS A 399 8.69 -0.28 -18.06
CA LYS A 399 8.05 0.88 -18.69
C LYS A 399 7.47 1.86 -17.69
N GLY A 400 7.19 1.43 -16.47
CA GLY A 400 6.67 2.22 -15.38
C GLY A 400 6.66 1.41 -14.09
N ARG A 401 6.36 2.06 -12.97
CA ARG A 401 6.25 1.43 -11.64
C ARG A 401 5.05 2.01 -10.89
N PRO A 402 3.89 1.33 -10.90
CA PRO A 402 2.69 1.81 -10.20
C PRO A 402 2.95 1.84 -8.69
N CYS A 403 2.48 2.91 -8.03
CA CYS A 403 2.78 3.14 -6.61
C CYS A 403 1.53 3.47 -5.78
N GLY A 404 1.01 4.70 -5.83
CA GLY A 404 -0.11 5.16 -5.03
C GLY A 404 -1.43 5.12 -5.80
N ILE A 405 -2.53 4.85 -5.12
CA ILE A 405 -3.90 4.88 -5.67
C ILE A 405 -4.70 5.86 -4.81
N LEU A 406 -5.45 6.76 -5.45
CA LEU A 406 -6.34 7.71 -4.78
C LEU A 406 -7.66 7.79 -5.51
N GLN A 407 -8.75 7.39 -4.90
CA GLN A 407 -10.10 7.60 -5.42
C GLN A 407 -10.45 9.09 -5.41
N ILE A 408 -10.95 9.63 -6.54
CA ILE A 408 -11.39 11.03 -6.66
C ILE A 408 -12.85 11.17 -7.09
N ALA A 409 -13.47 10.07 -7.51
CA ALA A 409 -14.89 9.94 -7.76
C ALA A 409 -15.31 8.47 -7.52
N PRO A 410 -16.61 8.13 -7.43
CA PRO A 410 -17.06 6.78 -7.07
C PRO A 410 -16.39 5.65 -7.87
N ASP A 411 -16.16 5.86 -9.16
CA ASP A 411 -15.59 4.86 -10.09
C ASP A 411 -14.30 5.32 -10.74
N ALA A 412 -13.69 6.40 -10.25
CA ALA A 412 -12.52 7.01 -10.87
C ALA A 412 -11.41 7.27 -9.83
N PHE A 413 -10.17 7.07 -10.26
CA PHE A 413 -9.02 7.20 -9.39
C PHE A 413 -7.76 7.70 -10.11
N LEU A 414 -6.86 8.22 -9.31
CA LEU A 414 -5.51 8.56 -9.73
C LEU A 414 -4.56 7.42 -9.37
N LEU A 415 -3.63 7.11 -10.27
CA LEU A 415 -2.57 6.12 -10.08
C LEU A 415 -1.21 6.80 -10.31
N THR A 416 -0.32 6.77 -9.32
CA THR A 416 1.03 7.30 -9.51
C THR A 416 1.95 6.26 -10.15
N ASP A 417 2.84 6.73 -11.02
CA ASP A 417 3.98 5.99 -11.57
C ASP A 417 5.26 6.68 -11.10
N ASP A 418 5.94 6.05 -10.13
CA ASP A 418 7.09 6.67 -9.49
C ASP A 418 8.37 6.58 -10.32
N LEU A 419 8.40 5.75 -11.37
CA LEU A 419 9.52 5.72 -12.31
C LEU A 419 9.52 6.92 -13.25
N ASP A 420 8.33 7.28 -13.75
CA ASP A 420 8.18 8.34 -14.76
C ASP A 420 7.78 9.70 -14.16
N GLY A 421 7.54 9.77 -12.84
CA GLY A 421 7.06 10.99 -12.19
C GLY A 421 5.72 11.44 -12.75
N ALA A 422 4.86 10.48 -13.10
CA ALA A 422 3.57 10.69 -13.74
C ALA A 422 2.41 10.23 -12.85
N ILE A 423 1.26 10.82 -13.08
CA ILE A 423 -0.01 10.44 -12.44
C ILE A 423 -1.01 10.18 -13.56
N TYR A 424 -1.60 9.00 -13.54
CA TYR A 424 -2.65 8.60 -14.48
C TYR A 424 -4.03 8.77 -13.85
N TYR A 425 -5.00 9.23 -14.62
CA TYR A 425 -6.42 9.25 -14.29
C TYR A 425 -7.12 8.10 -14.98
N ILE A 426 -7.72 7.20 -14.20
CA ILE A 426 -8.43 6.02 -14.67
C ILE A 426 -9.90 6.17 -14.28
N HIS A 427 -10.81 6.09 -15.27
CA HIS A 427 -12.23 6.33 -15.07
C HIS A 427 -13.07 5.53 -16.08
N PRO A 428 -14.37 5.31 -15.82
CA PRO A 428 -15.30 4.75 -16.81
C PRO A 428 -15.36 5.59 -18.11
N LYS A 429 -15.64 4.89 -19.22
CA LYS A 429 -15.88 5.53 -20.55
C LYS A 429 -17.17 6.31 -20.55
#